data_fadeb79b9279798e2f62c787520c86b3
#
_entry.id   fadeb79b9279798e2f62c787520c86b3
#
_cell.length_a   1.000
_cell.length_b   1.000
_cell.length_c   1.000
_cell.angle_alpha   90.00
_cell.angle_beta   90.00
_cell.angle_gamma   90.00
#
_symmetry.space_group_name_H-M   'P 1'
#
loop_
_entity.id
_entity.type
_entity.pdbx_description
1 polymer ?
#
loop_
_entity_poly.entity_id
_entity_poly.type
_entity_poly.pdbx_seq_one_letter_code
_entity_poly.pdbx_strand_id
1 'polypeptide(L)'
;GGGVFSLNYTGNRLTASLGGGLNQYRGNNFGKVTWVKNYIGNLSPEHEYYRNKSKKTDGNIYLKANYDLTSTLSAYADLQYRHIDYTIDGVNDKYDWNKNALRPLAVDKKFDFFNPKVGLNWNITPNHRLYASFSVAQKEPTRNNYTDGDPDSYPKAEKLLDYEAGYTFANPWLTAGANFYYMDYTDQLVLTGALNDIGEALTENIPDSYRMGIELMLGIKPCKWFQWDINATWSKNRIKDFVESLPGYHYNADETVTSLPTVLIKHKDTHIAFSPDFLLNNRFSFNYKGFEASLQSQFVSKQYMTNAEVEELTLDKYFVSNLNLAYTFRPKKILKEVTLGFTVYNLFNEEYENNGWASSDYTDTVENRGNYAGYAAQAGTNVLGHVSFRF
;
A
#
# COMPACT_ATOMS: atom_id res chain seq x y z
N GLY A 1 -15.01 -6.48 -20.65
CA GLY A 1 -16.21 -7.21 -20.27
C GLY A 1 -15.85 -8.55 -19.66
N GLY A 2 -16.81 -9.22 -18.99
CA GLY A 2 -16.57 -10.51 -18.36
C GLY A 2 -17.85 -11.13 -17.83
N GLY A 3 -17.72 -12.32 -17.27
CA GLY A 3 -18.78 -13.07 -16.62
C GLY A 3 -18.27 -13.70 -15.33
N VAL A 4 -19.19 -13.88 -14.38
CA VAL A 4 -18.93 -14.55 -13.10
C VAL A 4 -20.04 -15.57 -12.84
N PHE A 5 -19.71 -16.62 -12.11
CA PHE A 5 -20.67 -17.59 -11.63
C PHE A 5 -20.40 -17.96 -10.18
N SER A 6 -21.43 -18.39 -9.47
CA SER A 6 -21.31 -18.94 -8.12
C SER A 6 -22.40 -19.98 -7.89
N LEU A 7 -22.00 -21.11 -7.33
CA LEU A 7 -22.89 -22.17 -6.86
C LEU A 7 -22.67 -22.32 -5.35
N ASN A 8 -23.72 -22.13 -4.57
CA ASN A 8 -23.64 -22.13 -3.11
C ASN A 8 -24.42 -23.31 -2.53
N TYR A 9 -23.82 -23.98 -1.56
CA TYR A 9 -24.41 -25.06 -0.78
C TYR A 9 -24.47 -24.63 0.70
N THR A 10 -25.60 -24.84 1.33
CA THR A 10 -25.79 -24.59 2.77
C THR A 10 -26.42 -25.82 3.40
N GLY A 11 -25.65 -26.50 4.25
CA GLY A 11 -26.09 -27.63 5.08
C GLY A 11 -26.00 -27.29 6.56
N ASN A 12 -26.28 -28.27 7.42
CA ASN A 12 -26.29 -28.06 8.87
C ASN A 12 -24.92 -27.71 9.47
N ARG A 13 -23.84 -28.28 8.93
CA ARG A 13 -22.45 -28.07 9.40
C ARG A 13 -21.53 -27.54 8.32
N LEU A 14 -21.90 -27.70 7.06
CA LEU A 14 -21.08 -27.33 5.91
C LEU A 14 -21.78 -26.22 5.13
N THR A 15 -21.04 -25.14 4.91
CA THR A 15 -21.34 -24.18 3.84
C THR A 15 -20.22 -24.24 2.83
N ALA A 16 -20.54 -24.29 1.55
CA ALA A 16 -19.55 -24.36 0.49
C ALA A 16 -19.96 -23.49 -0.70
N SER A 17 -19.00 -22.94 -1.40
CA SER A 17 -19.21 -22.17 -2.61
C SER A 17 -18.19 -22.57 -3.65
N LEU A 18 -18.66 -22.95 -4.83
CA LEU A 18 -17.84 -23.11 -6.04
C LEU A 18 -18.16 -21.94 -6.95
N GLY A 19 -17.17 -21.19 -7.35
CA GLY A 19 -17.38 -20.03 -8.21
C GLY A 19 -16.18 -19.73 -9.06
N GLY A 20 -16.33 -18.74 -9.90
CA GLY A 20 -15.26 -18.26 -10.76
C GLY A 20 -15.67 -17.09 -11.61
N GLY A 21 -14.71 -16.59 -12.34
CA GLY A 21 -14.91 -15.48 -13.25
C GLY A 21 -13.89 -15.47 -14.37
N LEU A 22 -14.30 -14.92 -15.47
CA LEU A 22 -13.43 -14.60 -16.59
C LEU A 22 -13.71 -13.18 -17.01
N ASN A 23 -12.68 -12.35 -17.08
CA ASN A 23 -12.81 -11.01 -17.59
C ASN A 23 -11.67 -10.66 -18.55
N GLN A 24 -11.95 -9.72 -19.44
CA GLN A 24 -10.97 -9.16 -20.36
C GLN A 24 -11.04 -7.64 -20.31
N TYR A 25 -9.91 -7.04 -20.05
CA TYR A 25 -9.66 -5.61 -20.19
C TYR A 25 -8.85 -5.33 -21.46
N ARG A 26 -9.20 -4.26 -22.15
CA ARG A 26 -8.43 -3.70 -23.26
C ARG A 26 -8.34 -2.20 -23.05
N GLY A 27 -7.14 -1.65 -23.20
CA GLY A 27 -6.88 -0.22 -23.06
C GLY A 27 -5.97 0.31 -24.18
N ASN A 28 -6.25 1.52 -24.61
CA ASN A 28 -5.35 2.33 -25.43
C ASN A 28 -4.86 3.48 -24.57
N ASN A 29 -3.56 3.57 -24.39
CA ASN A 29 -2.91 4.61 -23.60
C ASN A 29 -2.08 5.46 -24.55
N PHE A 30 -2.30 6.76 -24.54
CA PHE A 30 -1.65 7.69 -25.43
C PHE A 30 -1.50 9.08 -24.79
N GLY A 31 -0.49 9.82 -25.20
CA GLY A 31 -0.30 11.22 -24.88
C GLY A 31 -0.45 12.10 -26.09
N LYS A 32 -1.19 13.19 -25.95
CA LYS A 32 -1.34 14.22 -26.98
C LYS A 32 -0.87 15.57 -26.47
N VAL A 33 -0.21 16.32 -27.35
CA VAL A 33 0.13 17.71 -27.08
C VAL A 33 -1.13 18.56 -27.35
N THR A 34 -1.76 19.02 -26.27
CA THR A 34 -3.00 19.84 -26.36
C THR A 34 -2.70 21.33 -26.51
N TRP A 35 -1.56 21.80 -26.02
CA TRP A 35 -1.15 23.19 -26.05
C TRP A 35 0.37 23.35 -25.89
N VAL A 36 0.97 24.28 -26.64
CA VAL A 36 2.37 24.71 -26.48
C VAL A 36 2.45 26.22 -26.52
N LYS A 37 3.25 26.82 -25.65
CA LYS A 37 3.48 28.27 -25.61
C LYS A 37 4.23 28.78 -26.84
N ASN A 38 5.26 28.04 -27.25
CA ASN A 38 6.11 28.36 -28.38
C ASN A 38 6.09 27.16 -29.32
N TYR A 39 5.56 27.36 -30.52
CA TYR A 39 5.47 26.34 -31.55
C TYR A 39 6.76 26.33 -32.37
N ILE A 40 7.52 25.24 -32.29
CA ILE A 40 8.73 25.03 -33.08
C ILE A 40 8.53 23.79 -33.97
N GLY A 41 8.62 23.94 -35.28
CA GLY A 41 8.55 22.86 -36.25
C GLY A 41 7.14 22.55 -36.80
N ASN A 42 6.99 21.38 -37.43
CA ASN A 42 5.78 20.94 -38.09
C ASN A 42 4.85 20.05 -37.27
N LEU A 43 4.81 20.24 -35.94
CA LEU A 43 3.90 19.49 -35.09
C LEU A 43 2.46 19.97 -35.31
N SER A 44 1.56 19.08 -35.68
CA SER A 44 0.13 19.40 -35.76
C SER A 44 -0.47 19.56 -34.35
N PRO A 45 -1.49 20.42 -34.20
CA PRO A 45 -2.30 20.42 -32.99
C PRO A 45 -2.81 19.00 -32.68
N GLU A 46 -2.84 18.62 -31.41
CA GLU A 46 -3.21 17.26 -30.98
C GLU A 46 -2.28 16.15 -31.45
N HIS A 47 -1.03 16.47 -31.78
CA HIS A 47 -0.03 15.46 -32.09
C HIS A 47 0.10 14.42 -30.98
N GLU A 48 -0.06 13.16 -31.37
CA GLU A 48 0.12 12.02 -30.47
C GLU A 48 1.58 11.62 -30.42
N TYR A 49 2.26 11.82 -29.28
CA TYR A 49 3.70 11.55 -29.17
C TYR A 49 4.02 10.14 -28.64
N TYR A 50 3.09 9.47 -27.94
CA TYR A 50 3.21 8.04 -27.61
C TYR A 50 1.86 7.33 -27.69
N ARG A 51 1.92 6.03 -27.94
CA ARG A 51 0.76 5.13 -27.85
C ARG A 51 1.21 3.73 -27.50
N ASN A 52 0.47 3.10 -26.59
CA ASN A 52 0.56 1.67 -26.38
C ASN A 52 -0.84 1.06 -26.14
N LYS A 53 -0.95 -0.21 -26.45
CA LYS A 53 -2.17 -0.99 -26.26
C LYS A 53 -1.94 -2.03 -25.19
N SER A 54 -2.87 -2.17 -24.28
CA SER A 54 -2.84 -3.21 -23.23
C SER A 54 -4.04 -4.12 -23.35
N LYS A 55 -3.81 -5.41 -23.16
CA LYS A 55 -4.84 -6.43 -23.06
C LYS A 55 -4.52 -7.30 -21.85
N LYS A 56 -5.49 -7.45 -20.97
CA LYS A 56 -5.39 -8.36 -19.83
C LYS A 56 -6.60 -9.27 -19.82
N THR A 57 -6.36 -10.58 -19.90
CA THR A 57 -7.36 -11.61 -19.69
C THR A 57 -7.10 -12.24 -18.32
N ASP A 58 -8.10 -12.31 -17.47
CA ASP A 58 -8.00 -12.77 -16.08
C ASP A 58 -9.14 -13.77 -15.83
N GLY A 59 -8.77 -15.02 -15.58
CA GLY A 59 -9.68 -16.10 -15.28
C GLY A 59 -9.36 -16.70 -13.92
N ASN A 60 -10.39 -16.97 -13.12
CA ASN A 60 -10.21 -17.67 -11.84
C ASN A 60 -11.33 -18.67 -11.58
N ILE A 61 -11.00 -19.68 -10.80
CA ILE A 61 -11.94 -20.63 -10.19
C ILE A 61 -11.59 -20.78 -8.72
N TYR A 62 -12.59 -20.87 -7.87
CA TYR A 62 -12.40 -21.04 -6.43
C TYR A 62 -13.39 -22.02 -5.83
N LEU A 63 -12.94 -22.70 -4.80
CA LEU A 63 -13.75 -23.52 -3.91
C LEU A 63 -13.54 -23.04 -2.47
N LYS A 64 -14.61 -22.57 -1.85
CA LYS A 64 -14.63 -22.18 -0.44
C LYS A 64 -15.49 -23.15 0.34
N ALA A 65 -15.05 -23.51 1.54
CA ALA A 65 -15.83 -24.32 2.45
C ALA A 65 -15.60 -23.86 3.89
N ASN A 66 -16.66 -23.85 4.67
CA ASN A 66 -16.64 -23.68 6.12
C ASN A 66 -17.35 -24.86 6.75
N TYR A 67 -16.69 -25.52 7.70
CA TYR A 67 -17.22 -26.69 8.36
C TYR A 67 -17.19 -26.54 9.88
N ASP A 68 -18.35 -26.73 10.52
CA ASP A 68 -18.47 -26.70 11.97
C ASP A 68 -18.06 -28.05 12.55
N LEU A 69 -16.83 -28.13 13.05
CA LEU A 69 -16.27 -29.31 13.71
C LEU A 69 -17.02 -29.65 14.99
N THR A 70 -17.32 -28.60 15.77
CA THR A 70 -18.14 -28.63 16.97
C THR A 70 -19.06 -27.40 16.99
N SER A 71 -19.88 -27.26 18.03
CA SER A 71 -20.68 -26.03 18.24
C SER A 71 -19.85 -24.76 18.47
N THR A 72 -18.56 -24.91 18.80
CA THR A 72 -17.68 -23.77 19.13
C THR A 72 -16.46 -23.66 18.24
N LEU A 73 -16.10 -24.74 17.52
CA LEU A 73 -14.92 -24.79 16.65
C LEU A 73 -15.34 -25.00 15.19
N SER A 74 -14.89 -24.13 14.32
CA SER A 74 -15.07 -24.24 12.88
C SER A 74 -13.72 -24.21 12.14
N ALA A 75 -13.66 -24.89 11.00
CA ALA A 75 -12.54 -24.86 10.07
C ALA A 75 -13.02 -24.30 8.74
N TYR A 76 -12.16 -23.57 8.05
CA TYR A 76 -12.43 -23.11 6.70
C TYR A 76 -11.26 -23.39 5.76
N ALA A 77 -11.59 -23.55 4.49
CA ALA A 77 -10.65 -23.65 3.39
C ALA A 77 -11.15 -22.79 2.22
N ASP A 78 -10.25 -22.08 1.58
CA ASP A 78 -10.48 -21.33 0.34
C ASP A 78 -9.35 -21.69 -0.62
N LEU A 79 -9.69 -22.37 -1.71
CA LEU A 79 -8.74 -22.78 -2.74
C LEU A 79 -9.05 -21.99 -4.00
N GLN A 80 -8.12 -21.21 -4.47
CA GLN A 80 -8.27 -20.43 -5.69
C GLN A 80 -7.15 -20.75 -6.67
N TYR A 81 -7.52 -20.98 -7.93
CA TYR A 81 -6.62 -20.96 -9.08
C TYR A 81 -6.96 -19.74 -9.94
N ARG A 82 -5.92 -19.02 -10.38
CA ARG A 82 -6.06 -17.83 -11.22
C ARG A 82 -5.05 -17.88 -12.35
N HIS A 83 -5.53 -17.68 -13.57
CA HIS A 83 -4.73 -17.56 -14.79
C HIS A 83 -4.83 -16.13 -15.34
N ILE A 84 -3.69 -15.53 -15.65
CA ILE A 84 -3.61 -14.18 -16.21
C ILE A 84 -2.75 -14.21 -17.46
N ASP A 85 -3.27 -13.63 -18.54
CA ASP A 85 -2.54 -13.33 -19.77
C ASP A 85 -2.52 -11.81 -19.94
N TYR A 86 -1.34 -11.20 -19.91
CA TYR A 86 -1.17 -9.76 -19.91
C TYR A 86 -0.15 -9.30 -20.96
N THR A 87 -0.62 -8.49 -21.90
CA THR A 87 0.21 -7.88 -22.95
C THR A 87 0.12 -6.36 -22.90
N ILE A 88 1.27 -5.70 -23.09
CA ILE A 88 1.36 -4.27 -23.37
C ILE A 88 2.30 -4.14 -24.56
N ASP A 89 1.85 -3.51 -25.63
CA ASP A 89 2.61 -3.34 -26.86
C ASP A 89 2.54 -1.90 -27.36
N GLY A 90 3.67 -1.35 -27.78
CA GLY A 90 3.79 -0.03 -28.34
C GLY A 90 4.96 0.78 -27.78
N VAL A 91 4.72 2.06 -27.53
CA VAL A 91 5.75 3.02 -27.09
C VAL A 91 5.32 3.66 -25.76
N ASN A 92 6.28 3.79 -24.86
CA ASN A 92 6.13 4.47 -23.57
C ASN A 92 6.30 5.99 -23.75
N ASP A 93 5.87 6.76 -22.74
CA ASP A 93 6.13 8.20 -22.62
C ASP A 93 7.53 8.55 -22.07
N LYS A 94 8.34 7.55 -21.68
CA LYS A 94 9.72 7.71 -21.22
C LYS A 94 10.69 7.74 -22.39
N TYR A 95 11.68 8.63 -22.31
CA TYR A 95 12.69 8.81 -23.34
C TYR A 95 13.97 8.05 -23.00
N ASP A 96 14.54 7.37 -23.99
CA ASP A 96 15.85 6.73 -23.90
C ASP A 96 16.89 7.63 -24.58
N TRP A 97 17.66 8.36 -23.79
CA TRP A 97 18.68 9.30 -24.27
C TRP A 97 19.81 8.62 -25.04
N ASN A 98 20.09 7.34 -24.76
CA ASN A 98 21.14 6.59 -25.48
C ASN A 98 20.67 6.19 -26.90
N LYS A 99 19.37 5.89 -27.05
CA LYS A 99 18.78 5.51 -28.33
C LYS A 99 18.13 6.68 -29.08
N ASN A 100 18.09 7.85 -28.45
CA ASN A 100 17.44 9.06 -28.96
C ASN A 100 15.99 8.80 -29.41
N ALA A 101 15.22 8.05 -28.62
CA ALA A 101 13.87 7.63 -28.94
C ALA A 101 13.05 7.37 -27.66
N LEU A 102 11.74 7.37 -27.79
CA LEU A 102 10.86 6.90 -26.72
C LEU A 102 11.08 5.40 -26.47
N ARG A 103 11.00 5.00 -25.19
CA ARG A 103 11.24 3.60 -24.79
C ARG A 103 10.13 2.70 -25.32
N PRO A 104 10.47 1.56 -25.96
CA PRO A 104 9.46 0.57 -26.36
C PRO A 104 8.84 -0.10 -25.14
N LEU A 105 7.57 -0.49 -25.27
CA LEU A 105 6.89 -1.39 -24.36
C LEU A 105 6.55 -2.67 -25.11
N ALA A 106 7.04 -3.81 -24.62
CA ALA A 106 6.79 -5.13 -25.18
C ALA A 106 6.63 -6.12 -24.03
N VAL A 107 5.49 -6.04 -23.35
CA VAL A 107 5.14 -6.95 -22.24
C VAL A 107 4.27 -8.06 -22.77
N ASP A 108 4.70 -9.29 -22.60
CA ASP A 108 3.93 -10.52 -22.86
C ASP A 108 4.18 -11.48 -21.72
N LYS A 109 3.24 -11.53 -20.77
CA LYS A 109 3.38 -12.28 -19.53
C LYS A 109 2.14 -13.13 -19.25
N LYS A 110 2.40 -14.36 -18.82
CA LYS A 110 1.38 -15.30 -18.33
C LYS A 110 1.70 -15.65 -16.90
N PHE A 111 0.67 -15.71 -16.07
CA PHE A 111 0.78 -16.07 -14.66
C PHE A 111 -0.25 -17.13 -14.33
N ASP A 112 0.19 -18.13 -13.59
CA ASP A 112 -0.64 -19.19 -13.04
C ASP A 112 -0.44 -19.20 -11.53
N PHE A 113 -1.49 -18.85 -10.79
CA PHE A 113 -1.44 -18.72 -9.35
C PHE A 113 -2.37 -19.70 -8.67
N PHE A 114 -1.84 -20.47 -7.72
CA PHE A 114 -2.62 -21.25 -6.78
C PHE A 114 -2.50 -20.60 -5.41
N ASN A 115 -3.61 -20.11 -4.88
CA ASN A 115 -3.70 -19.34 -3.64
C ASN A 115 -4.62 -20.04 -2.63
N PRO A 116 -4.14 -21.05 -1.89
CA PRO A 116 -4.89 -21.69 -0.82
C PRO A 116 -4.91 -20.84 0.44
N LYS A 117 -6.03 -20.86 1.15
CA LYS A 117 -6.17 -20.34 2.50
C LYS A 117 -6.90 -21.35 3.36
N VAL A 118 -6.37 -21.62 4.55
CA VAL A 118 -6.98 -22.49 5.55
C VAL A 118 -6.93 -21.85 6.92
N GLY A 119 -7.89 -22.18 7.77
CA GLY A 119 -7.88 -21.65 9.12
C GLY A 119 -8.89 -22.32 10.04
N LEU A 120 -8.73 -21.99 11.31
CA LEU A 120 -9.57 -22.44 12.42
C LEU A 120 -10.09 -21.22 13.17
N ASN A 121 -11.36 -21.26 13.56
CA ASN A 121 -11.97 -20.31 14.48
C ASN A 121 -12.56 -21.06 15.66
N TRP A 122 -12.17 -20.66 16.86
CA TRP A 122 -12.64 -21.26 18.10
C TRP A 122 -13.28 -20.22 19.01
N ASN A 123 -14.60 -20.29 19.14
CA ASN A 123 -15.37 -19.53 20.10
C ASN A 123 -15.36 -20.28 21.43
N ILE A 124 -14.30 -20.08 22.25
CA ILE A 124 -14.12 -20.76 23.55
C ILE A 124 -15.32 -20.53 24.45
N THR A 125 -15.77 -19.28 24.49
CA THR A 125 -17.01 -18.82 25.10
C THR A 125 -17.63 -17.75 24.19
N PRO A 126 -18.87 -17.25 24.44
CA PRO A 126 -19.43 -16.13 23.69
C PRO A 126 -18.56 -14.86 23.69
N ASN A 127 -17.68 -14.70 24.71
CA ASN A 127 -16.84 -13.53 24.88
C ASN A 127 -15.39 -13.74 24.42
N HIS A 128 -14.94 -14.99 24.23
CA HIS A 128 -13.55 -15.31 23.94
C HIS A 128 -13.44 -16.07 22.62
N ARG A 129 -12.68 -15.55 21.69
CA ARG A 129 -12.43 -16.17 20.39
C ARG A 129 -10.92 -16.26 20.12
N LEU A 130 -10.50 -17.42 19.64
CA LEU A 130 -9.19 -17.66 19.04
C LEU A 130 -9.35 -17.94 17.55
N TYR A 131 -8.37 -17.55 16.76
CA TYR A 131 -8.24 -18.00 15.38
C TYR A 131 -6.78 -18.25 15.02
N ALA A 132 -6.59 -19.11 14.04
CA ALA A 132 -5.30 -19.31 13.38
C ALA A 132 -5.54 -19.54 11.90
N SER A 133 -4.69 -19.00 11.04
CA SER A 133 -4.80 -19.16 9.60
C SER A 133 -3.44 -19.24 8.92
N PHE A 134 -3.44 -19.91 7.78
CA PHE A 134 -2.34 -19.93 6.84
C PHE A 134 -2.88 -19.63 5.44
N SER A 135 -2.19 -18.78 4.69
CA SER A 135 -2.55 -18.50 3.31
C SER A 135 -1.33 -18.32 2.42
N VAL A 136 -1.52 -18.65 1.14
CA VAL A 136 -0.60 -18.32 0.06
C VAL A 136 -1.27 -17.27 -0.82
N ALA A 137 -0.60 -16.16 -1.06
CA ALA A 137 -1.05 -15.11 -1.97
C ALA A 137 0.03 -14.85 -3.02
N GLN A 138 -0.36 -14.73 -4.26
CA GLN A 138 0.51 -14.40 -5.37
C GLN A 138 -0.13 -13.27 -6.16
N LYS A 139 0.70 -12.35 -6.62
CA LYS A 139 0.25 -11.13 -7.30
C LYS A 139 1.18 -10.81 -8.46
N GLU A 140 0.58 -10.55 -9.60
CA GLU A 140 1.28 -10.05 -10.77
C GLU A 140 1.67 -8.57 -10.58
N PRO A 141 2.73 -8.09 -11.27
CA PRO A 141 3.05 -6.67 -11.32
C PRO A 141 1.89 -5.84 -11.89
N THR A 142 1.74 -4.65 -11.38
CA THR A 142 0.78 -3.67 -11.93
C THR A 142 1.30 -3.08 -13.24
N ARG A 143 0.42 -2.41 -14.00
CA ARG A 143 0.84 -1.68 -15.20
C ARG A 143 2.02 -0.74 -14.92
N ASN A 144 1.94 0.05 -13.85
CA ASN A 144 2.97 1.03 -13.51
C ASN A 144 4.33 0.37 -13.22
N ASN A 145 4.34 -0.83 -12.63
CA ASN A 145 5.60 -1.55 -12.44
C ASN A 145 6.31 -1.86 -13.76
N TYR A 146 5.57 -2.05 -14.85
CA TYR A 146 6.15 -2.23 -16.19
C TYR A 146 6.51 -0.91 -16.88
N THR A 147 5.64 0.11 -16.78
CA THR A 147 5.81 1.36 -17.52
C THR A 147 6.82 2.29 -16.89
N ASP A 148 6.98 2.28 -15.56
CA ASP A 148 7.83 3.21 -14.82
C ASP A 148 9.26 2.69 -14.66
N GLY A 149 9.45 1.38 -14.79
CA GLY A 149 10.74 0.70 -14.66
C GLY A 149 11.53 0.61 -15.95
N ASP A 150 12.65 -0.15 -15.88
CA ASP A 150 13.52 -0.42 -17.01
C ASP A 150 12.87 -1.48 -17.95
N PRO A 151 12.74 -1.21 -19.27
CA PRO A 151 12.21 -2.18 -20.22
C PRO A 151 13.07 -3.44 -20.40
N ASP A 152 14.34 -3.37 -20.05
CA ASP A 152 15.27 -4.52 -20.10
C ASP A 152 15.18 -5.40 -18.84
N SER A 153 14.45 -4.97 -17.80
CA SER A 153 14.30 -5.65 -16.52
C SER A 153 12.87 -5.54 -15.99
N TYR A 154 11.91 -6.18 -16.67
CA TYR A 154 10.53 -6.23 -16.20
C TYR A 154 10.38 -6.97 -14.88
N PRO A 155 9.50 -6.49 -13.97
CA PRO A 155 9.32 -7.08 -12.67
C PRO A 155 8.69 -8.47 -12.75
N LYS A 156 8.93 -9.25 -11.70
CA LYS A 156 8.37 -10.57 -11.46
C LYS A 156 7.11 -10.47 -10.60
N ALA A 157 6.28 -11.52 -10.63
CA ALA A 157 5.21 -11.69 -9.65
C ALA A 157 5.79 -11.92 -8.25
N GLU A 158 5.12 -11.38 -7.23
CA GLU A 158 5.45 -11.62 -5.83
C GLU A 158 4.65 -12.79 -5.25
N LYS A 159 5.22 -13.48 -4.28
CA LYS A 159 4.57 -14.55 -3.51
C LYS A 159 4.69 -14.28 -2.02
N LEU A 160 3.60 -14.49 -1.32
CA LEU A 160 3.47 -14.35 0.13
C LEU A 160 3.00 -15.68 0.74
N LEU A 161 3.70 -16.13 1.78
CA LEU A 161 3.20 -17.10 2.75
C LEU A 161 2.84 -16.34 4.02
N ASP A 162 1.57 -16.39 4.41
CA ASP A 162 1.03 -15.61 5.53
C ASP A 162 0.51 -16.54 6.63
N TYR A 163 1.08 -16.38 7.81
CA TYR A 163 0.71 -17.10 9.04
C TYR A 163 0.15 -16.10 10.04
N GLU A 164 -1.07 -16.31 10.47
CA GLU A 164 -1.72 -15.46 11.46
C GLU A 164 -2.30 -16.27 12.62
N ALA A 165 -2.24 -15.69 13.81
CA ALA A 165 -2.95 -16.19 14.98
C ALA A 165 -3.42 -15.03 15.84
N GLY A 166 -4.65 -15.10 16.33
CA GLY A 166 -5.21 -14.01 17.10
C GLY A 166 -6.17 -14.45 18.18
N TYR A 167 -6.33 -13.56 19.14
CA TYR A 167 -7.27 -13.69 20.25
C TYR A 167 -8.11 -12.43 20.36
N THR A 168 -9.39 -12.59 20.59
CA THR A 168 -10.32 -11.48 20.83
C THR A 168 -11.18 -11.77 22.05
N PHE A 169 -11.24 -10.79 22.95
CA PHE A 169 -12.22 -10.72 24.04
C PHE A 169 -13.21 -9.59 23.73
N ALA A 170 -14.49 -9.84 23.93
CA ALA A 170 -15.54 -8.82 23.79
C ALA A 170 -16.64 -8.99 24.82
N ASN A 171 -17.01 -7.89 25.46
CA ASN A 171 -18.20 -7.76 26.28
C ASN A 171 -18.89 -6.40 25.97
N PRO A 172 -20.03 -6.02 26.59
CA PRO A 172 -20.73 -4.79 26.25
C PRO A 172 -19.95 -3.48 26.42
N TRP A 173 -18.90 -3.46 27.24
CA TRP A 173 -18.14 -2.24 27.52
C TRP A 173 -16.64 -2.33 27.12
N LEU A 174 -16.13 -3.54 26.82
CA LEU A 174 -14.72 -3.76 26.50
C LEU A 174 -14.59 -4.71 25.31
N THR A 175 -13.81 -4.31 24.33
CA THR A 175 -13.26 -5.19 23.27
C THR A 175 -11.73 -5.11 23.36
N ALA A 176 -11.08 -6.26 23.44
CA ALA A 176 -9.62 -6.35 23.43
C ALA A 176 -9.19 -7.45 22.48
N GLY A 177 -8.15 -7.21 21.71
CA GLY A 177 -7.64 -8.17 20.74
C GLY A 177 -6.13 -8.09 20.58
N ALA A 178 -5.54 -9.23 20.26
CA ALA A 178 -4.15 -9.35 19.85
C ALA A 178 -4.08 -10.24 18.60
N ASN A 179 -3.37 -9.79 17.60
CA ASN A 179 -3.08 -10.54 16.39
C ASN A 179 -1.57 -10.63 16.20
N PHE A 180 -1.06 -11.84 16.02
CA PHE A 180 0.31 -12.10 15.60
C PHE A 180 0.30 -12.50 14.13
N TYR A 181 1.22 -11.95 13.33
CA TYR A 181 1.40 -12.32 11.94
C TYR A 181 2.88 -12.52 11.59
N TYR A 182 3.12 -13.45 10.67
CA TYR A 182 4.39 -13.65 10.02
C TYR A 182 4.15 -13.83 8.52
N MET A 183 4.67 -12.89 7.73
CA MET A 183 4.54 -12.83 6.28
C MET A 183 5.90 -13.07 5.65
N ASP A 184 6.06 -14.21 4.98
CA ASP A 184 7.28 -14.59 4.27
C ASP A 184 7.12 -14.34 2.76
N TYR A 185 7.91 -13.43 2.22
CA TYR A 185 7.82 -13.00 0.84
C TYR A 185 8.94 -13.55 -0.01
N THR A 186 8.58 -13.95 -1.24
CA THR A 186 9.49 -14.24 -2.33
C THR A 186 9.23 -13.24 -3.45
N ASP A 187 10.30 -12.61 -3.95
CA ASP A 187 10.24 -11.59 -5.02
C ASP A 187 9.27 -10.43 -4.70
N GLN A 188 9.19 -10.00 -3.45
CA GLN A 188 8.35 -8.87 -3.06
C GLN A 188 8.71 -7.63 -3.87
N LEU A 189 7.70 -6.95 -4.43
CA LEU A 189 7.85 -5.64 -5.07
C LEU A 189 7.83 -4.55 -4.00
N VAL A 190 8.96 -3.90 -3.81
CA VAL A 190 9.14 -2.82 -2.82
C VAL A 190 9.57 -1.53 -3.48
N LEU A 191 9.30 -0.41 -2.81
CA LEU A 191 9.82 0.89 -3.23
C LEU A 191 11.33 0.95 -3.05
N THR A 192 12.03 1.52 -4.04
CA THR A 192 13.48 1.75 -3.95
C THR A 192 13.84 3.04 -3.21
N GLY A 193 12.88 3.94 -3.05
CA GLY A 193 13.06 5.32 -2.60
C GLY A 193 13.38 6.29 -3.74
N ALA A 194 13.86 5.81 -4.86
CA ALA A 194 14.21 6.64 -6.03
C ALA A 194 12.98 6.96 -6.88
N LEU A 195 13.11 8.04 -7.64
CA LEU A 195 12.15 8.46 -8.68
C LEU A 195 12.80 8.29 -10.05
N ASN A 196 11.96 8.09 -11.09
CA ASN A 196 12.40 8.18 -12.46
C ASN A 196 12.46 9.65 -12.94
N ASP A 197 12.86 9.89 -14.20
CA ASP A 197 13.06 11.22 -14.76
C ASP A 197 11.83 12.13 -14.75
N ILE A 198 10.63 11.57 -14.57
CA ILE A 198 9.37 12.32 -14.50
C ILE A 198 8.71 12.30 -13.12
N GLY A 199 9.44 11.84 -12.09
CA GLY A 199 9.02 11.89 -10.71
C GLY A 199 8.15 10.73 -10.23
N GLU A 200 8.09 9.60 -10.97
CA GLU A 200 7.37 8.41 -10.54
C GLU A 200 8.24 7.52 -9.66
N ALA A 201 7.64 6.99 -8.59
CA ALA A 201 8.34 6.12 -7.65
C ALA A 201 8.73 4.78 -8.30
N LEU A 202 9.98 4.41 -8.15
CA LEU A 202 10.52 3.15 -8.67
C LEU A 202 10.32 2.00 -7.68
N THR A 203 10.07 0.82 -8.22
CA THR A 203 9.94 -0.43 -7.47
C THR A 203 10.93 -1.47 -7.99
N GLU A 204 11.32 -2.39 -7.12
CA GLU A 204 12.14 -3.54 -7.46
C GLU A 204 11.67 -4.81 -6.75
N ASN A 205 11.91 -5.98 -7.34
CA ASN A 205 11.74 -7.24 -6.66
C ASN A 205 12.95 -7.52 -5.76
N ILE A 206 12.68 -7.85 -4.50
CA ILE A 206 13.70 -8.34 -3.57
C ILE A 206 13.49 -9.84 -3.36
N PRO A 207 14.54 -10.67 -3.50
CA PRO A 207 14.38 -12.13 -3.52
C PRO A 207 13.73 -12.69 -2.27
N ASP A 208 14.12 -12.17 -1.09
CA ASP A 208 13.77 -12.78 0.19
C ASP A 208 13.59 -11.72 1.27
N SER A 209 12.36 -11.59 1.76
CA SER A 209 11.99 -10.62 2.79
C SER A 209 10.88 -11.14 3.67
N TYR A 210 10.70 -10.53 4.84
CA TYR A 210 9.62 -10.88 5.74
C TYR A 210 9.07 -9.64 6.46
N ARG A 211 7.82 -9.75 6.86
CA ARG A 211 7.13 -8.82 7.75
C ARG A 211 6.53 -9.64 8.88
N MET A 212 6.81 -9.28 10.11
CA MET A 212 6.20 -9.92 11.26
C MET A 212 5.84 -8.87 12.30
N GLY A 213 4.82 -9.14 13.08
CA GLY A 213 4.44 -8.20 14.12
C GLY A 213 3.33 -8.69 15.02
N ILE A 214 3.04 -7.84 15.98
CA ILE A 214 1.93 -7.97 16.91
C ILE A 214 1.08 -6.72 16.79
N GLU A 215 -0.20 -6.91 16.52
CA GLU A 215 -1.22 -5.87 16.52
C GLU A 215 -2.08 -6.01 17.76
N LEU A 216 -2.16 -4.95 18.54
CA LEU A 216 -3.03 -4.87 19.73
C LEU A 216 -4.17 -3.90 19.42
N MET A 217 -5.39 -4.27 19.79
CA MET A 217 -6.56 -3.41 19.72
C MET A 217 -7.29 -3.41 21.06
N LEU A 218 -7.76 -2.23 21.43
CA LEU A 218 -8.55 -2.02 22.64
C LEU A 218 -9.67 -1.01 22.34
N GLY A 219 -10.90 -1.39 22.65
CA GLY A 219 -12.07 -0.50 22.59
C GLY A 219 -12.76 -0.51 23.95
N ILE A 220 -12.87 0.65 24.58
CA ILE A 220 -13.48 0.82 25.91
C ILE A 220 -14.68 1.75 25.79
N LYS A 221 -15.87 1.29 26.17
CA LYS A 221 -17.12 2.05 26.18
C LYS A 221 -17.75 1.97 27.58
N PRO A 222 -17.21 2.70 28.56
CA PRO A 222 -17.66 2.59 29.95
C PRO A 222 -19.06 3.18 30.18
N CYS A 223 -19.50 4.04 29.28
CA CYS A 223 -20.83 4.67 29.31
C CYS A 223 -21.32 4.99 27.88
N LYS A 224 -22.59 5.38 27.74
CA LYS A 224 -23.23 5.61 26.43
C LYS A 224 -22.70 6.80 25.65
N TRP A 225 -22.04 7.73 26.32
CA TRP A 225 -21.58 9.00 25.73
C TRP A 225 -20.07 9.08 25.53
N PHE A 226 -19.27 8.07 25.94
CA PHE A 226 -17.82 8.04 25.80
C PHE A 226 -17.34 6.70 25.25
N GLN A 227 -16.41 6.73 24.32
CA GLN A 227 -15.69 5.59 23.78
C GLN A 227 -14.22 5.95 23.56
N TRP A 228 -13.35 5.03 23.91
CA TRP A 228 -11.92 5.10 23.64
C TRP A 228 -11.48 3.89 22.82
N ASP A 229 -10.94 4.17 21.64
CA ASP A 229 -10.38 3.16 20.75
C ASP A 229 -8.89 3.41 20.59
N ILE A 230 -8.09 2.36 20.75
CA ILE A 230 -6.65 2.41 20.57
C ILE A 230 -6.18 1.14 19.85
N ASN A 231 -5.28 1.29 18.91
CA ASN A 231 -4.54 0.17 18.34
C ASN A 231 -3.05 0.50 18.24
N ALA A 232 -2.23 -0.51 18.43
CA ALA A 232 -0.78 -0.40 18.35
C ALA A 232 -0.23 -1.60 17.58
N THR A 233 0.71 -1.34 16.69
CA THR A 233 1.42 -2.35 15.91
C THR A 233 2.91 -2.23 16.17
N TRP A 234 3.53 -3.30 16.67
CA TRP A 234 4.97 -3.49 16.65
C TRP A 234 5.30 -4.46 15.56
N SER A 235 6.17 -4.05 14.64
CA SER A 235 6.52 -4.87 13.50
C SER A 235 8.03 -4.90 13.24
N LYS A 236 8.45 -5.96 12.58
CA LYS A 236 9.79 -6.12 12.04
C LYS A 236 9.65 -6.42 10.55
N ASN A 237 10.17 -5.52 9.71
CA ASN A 237 10.05 -5.59 8.26
C ASN A 237 11.45 -5.57 7.66
N ARG A 238 11.94 -6.73 7.16
CA ARG A 238 13.35 -6.90 6.79
C ARG A 238 13.53 -7.58 5.45
N ILE A 239 14.61 -7.19 4.80
CA ILE A 239 15.19 -7.89 3.65
C ILE A 239 16.35 -8.72 4.17
N LYS A 240 16.36 -10.03 3.90
CA LYS A 240 17.40 -10.93 4.43
C LYS A 240 18.77 -10.64 3.83
N ASP A 241 18.84 -10.57 2.51
CA ASP A 241 20.06 -10.27 1.77
C ASP A 241 19.73 -9.22 0.70
N PHE A 242 20.14 -7.99 0.92
CA PHE A 242 19.91 -6.88 0.00
C PHE A 242 21.18 -6.52 -0.76
N VAL A 243 21.07 -6.36 -2.07
CA VAL A 243 22.17 -5.89 -2.93
C VAL A 243 21.85 -4.48 -3.39
N GLU A 244 22.53 -3.51 -2.81
CA GLU A 244 22.43 -2.11 -3.23
C GLU A 244 23.23 -1.89 -4.51
N SER A 245 22.63 -1.27 -5.50
CA SER A 245 23.30 -0.79 -6.72
C SER A 245 23.64 0.68 -6.57
N LEU A 246 24.94 0.98 -6.42
CA LEU A 246 25.45 2.34 -6.25
C LEU A 246 26.05 2.82 -7.59
N PRO A 247 25.37 3.69 -8.35
CA PRO A 247 25.92 4.25 -9.58
C PRO A 247 27.07 5.22 -9.28
N GLY A 248 28.00 5.36 -10.22
CA GLY A 248 29.15 6.23 -10.08
C GLY A 248 29.26 7.23 -11.22
N TYR A 249 29.84 8.40 -10.93
CA TYR A 249 30.01 9.49 -11.87
C TYR A 249 31.34 10.17 -11.70
N HIS A 250 31.88 10.69 -12.83
CA HIS A 250 33.01 11.61 -12.88
C HIS A 250 32.54 12.88 -13.60
N TYR A 251 32.77 14.01 -12.96
CA TYR A 251 32.47 15.33 -13.52
C TYR A 251 33.72 15.89 -14.21
N ASN A 252 33.67 15.99 -15.52
CA ASN A 252 34.76 16.48 -16.33
C ASN A 252 34.88 18.02 -16.25
N ALA A 253 36.08 18.54 -16.57
CA ALA A 253 36.32 19.99 -16.56
C ALA A 253 35.51 20.78 -17.61
N ASP A 254 34.96 20.10 -18.61
CA ASP A 254 34.09 20.68 -19.66
C ASP A 254 32.58 20.57 -19.31
N GLU A 255 32.27 20.35 -18.03
CA GLU A 255 30.90 20.18 -17.51
C GLU A 255 30.15 18.90 -18.00
N THR A 256 30.84 18.02 -18.72
CA THR A 256 30.27 16.72 -19.08
C THR A 256 30.38 15.73 -17.93
N VAL A 257 29.51 14.74 -17.90
CA VAL A 257 29.49 13.68 -16.89
C VAL A 257 29.79 12.34 -17.52
N THR A 258 30.82 11.66 -16.97
CA THR A 258 31.16 10.30 -17.37
C THR A 258 30.60 9.33 -16.36
N SER A 259 29.79 8.36 -16.79
CA SER A 259 29.34 7.29 -15.93
C SER A 259 30.47 6.33 -15.59
N LEU A 260 30.60 6.04 -14.31
CA LEU A 260 31.53 5.04 -13.77
C LEU A 260 30.84 3.71 -13.56
N PRO A 261 31.53 2.59 -13.37
CA PRO A 261 30.90 1.30 -13.08
C PRO A 261 30.02 1.36 -11.84
N THR A 262 28.82 0.79 -11.93
CA THR A 262 27.96 0.62 -10.76
C THR A 262 28.59 -0.37 -9.78
N VAL A 263 28.67 0.02 -8.52
CA VAL A 263 29.19 -0.84 -7.44
C VAL A 263 28.03 -1.54 -6.74
N LEU A 264 28.17 -2.84 -6.54
CA LEU A 264 27.19 -3.66 -5.82
C LEU A 264 27.64 -3.84 -4.37
N ILE A 265 26.81 -3.38 -3.43
CA ILE A 265 27.10 -3.47 -1.98
C ILE A 265 26.10 -4.44 -1.36
N LYS A 266 26.61 -5.47 -0.68
CA LYS A 266 25.78 -6.48 -0.01
C LYS A 266 25.47 -6.07 1.41
N HIS A 267 24.19 -6.09 1.76
CA HIS A 267 23.67 -5.84 3.10
C HIS A 267 22.88 -7.05 3.60
N LYS A 268 22.86 -7.22 4.91
CA LYS A 268 22.06 -8.28 5.58
C LYS A 268 21.08 -7.69 6.57
N ASP A 269 19.86 -8.24 6.60
CA ASP A 269 18.80 -7.92 7.55
C ASP A 269 18.46 -6.42 7.60
N THR A 270 18.36 -5.78 6.44
CA THR A 270 18.04 -4.35 6.34
C THR A 270 16.52 -4.10 6.45
N HIS A 271 16.16 -2.91 6.90
CA HIS A 271 14.77 -2.45 6.89
C HIS A 271 14.24 -2.31 5.46
N ILE A 272 13.00 -2.73 5.26
CA ILE A 272 12.27 -2.41 4.03
C ILE A 272 11.94 -0.91 4.05
N ALA A 273 12.16 -0.22 2.95
CA ALA A 273 11.85 1.20 2.82
C ALA A 273 10.38 1.50 3.15
N PHE A 274 10.12 2.67 3.76
CA PHE A 274 8.79 3.15 4.15
C PHE A 274 8.00 2.17 5.04
N SER A 275 8.69 1.45 5.91
CA SER A 275 8.10 0.46 6.80
C SER A 275 8.49 0.76 8.26
N PRO A 276 7.71 1.57 8.98
CA PRO A 276 7.98 1.90 10.37
C PRO A 276 7.82 0.67 11.29
N ASP A 277 8.65 0.56 12.32
CA ASP A 277 8.60 -0.55 13.28
C ASP A 277 7.47 -0.40 14.31
N PHE A 278 6.97 0.83 14.52
CA PHE A 278 5.88 1.08 15.47
C PHE A 278 4.86 2.07 14.93
N LEU A 279 3.60 1.70 15.04
CA LEU A 279 2.42 2.51 14.73
C LEU A 279 1.47 2.51 15.92
N LEU A 280 0.93 3.69 16.26
CA LEU A 280 -0.11 3.83 17.26
C LEU A 280 -1.20 4.73 16.72
N ASN A 281 -2.46 4.27 16.82
CA ASN A 281 -3.63 5.09 16.55
C ASN A 281 -4.50 5.12 17.80
N ASN A 282 -4.98 6.30 18.14
CA ASN A 282 -5.82 6.55 19.30
C ASN A 282 -7.00 7.42 18.90
N ARG A 283 -8.19 7.09 19.41
CA ARG A 283 -9.38 7.89 19.21
C ARG A 283 -10.20 7.96 20.49
N PHE A 284 -10.40 9.16 20.99
CA PHE A 284 -11.42 9.46 21.98
C PHE A 284 -12.67 9.95 21.26
N SER A 285 -13.84 9.41 21.58
CA SER A 285 -15.12 9.79 21.02
C SER A 285 -16.09 10.13 22.13
N PHE A 286 -16.75 11.27 21.97
CA PHE A 286 -17.73 11.79 22.90
C PHE A 286 -19.02 12.11 22.14
N ASN A 287 -20.15 11.61 22.61
CA ASN A 287 -21.45 11.84 22.00
C ASN A 287 -22.52 12.04 23.08
N TYR A 288 -23.04 13.25 23.19
CA TYR A 288 -24.05 13.57 24.20
C TYR A 288 -25.01 14.64 23.71
N LYS A 289 -26.32 14.31 23.68
CA LYS A 289 -27.43 15.23 23.35
C LYS A 289 -27.21 16.07 22.08
N GLY A 290 -26.78 15.43 21.01
CA GLY A 290 -26.51 16.07 19.72
C GLY A 290 -25.14 16.72 19.57
N PHE A 291 -24.37 16.79 20.65
CA PHE A 291 -22.96 17.18 20.60
C PHE A 291 -22.07 15.96 20.40
N GLU A 292 -21.20 16.05 19.42
CA GLU A 292 -20.19 15.04 19.11
C GLU A 292 -18.80 15.68 19.14
N ALA A 293 -17.86 14.99 19.74
CA ALA A 293 -16.46 15.38 19.72
C ALA A 293 -15.59 14.15 19.51
N SER A 294 -14.57 14.21 18.67
CA SER A 294 -13.57 13.17 18.59
C SER A 294 -12.18 13.75 18.43
N LEU A 295 -11.25 13.19 19.20
CA LEU A 295 -9.81 13.46 19.07
C LEU A 295 -9.16 12.19 18.53
N GLN A 296 -8.59 12.29 17.33
CA GLN A 296 -7.82 11.20 16.71
C GLN A 296 -6.34 11.56 16.74
N SER A 297 -5.51 10.65 17.21
CA SER A 297 -4.06 10.84 17.27
C SER A 297 -3.36 9.65 16.62
N GLN A 298 -2.31 9.93 15.87
CA GLN A 298 -1.48 8.93 15.21
C GLN A 298 -0.01 9.19 15.55
N PHE A 299 0.67 8.13 15.97
CA PHE A 299 2.12 8.10 16.09
C PHE A 299 2.69 7.15 15.04
N VAL A 300 3.72 7.59 14.34
CA VAL A 300 4.49 6.81 13.38
C VAL A 300 5.96 6.91 13.75
N SER A 301 6.64 5.78 13.91
CA SER A 301 8.08 5.76 14.20
C SER A 301 8.91 6.12 12.97
N LYS A 302 10.20 6.37 13.16
CA LYS A 302 11.19 6.62 12.09
C LYS A 302 11.09 5.56 11.00
N GLN A 303 11.28 5.97 9.73
CA GLN A 303 11.30 5.11 8.56
C GLN A 303 12.54 5.38 7.74
N TYR A 304 13.12 4.34 7.13
CA TYR A 304 14.13 4.50 6.09
C TYR A 304 13.45 4.73 4.75
N MET A 305 14.02 5.58 3.91
CA MET A 305 13.50 5.83 2.56
C MET A 305 14.11 4.92 1.50
N THR A 306 15.21 4.20 1.84
CA THR A 306 15.86 3.22 0.97
C THR A 306 15.98 1.87 1.68
N ASN A 307 16.18 0.80 0.89
CA ASN A 307 16.35 -0.55 1.42
C ASN A 307 17.78 -0.82 1.91
N ALA A 308 18.73 0.11 1.72
CA ALA A 308 20.11 0.01 2.17
C ALA A 308 20.33 0.49 3.61
N GLU A 309 19.30 1.00 4.29
CA GLU A 309 19.34 1.43 5.68
C GLU A 309 20.35 2.58 5.93
N VAL A 310 20.25 3.62 5.09
CA VAL A 310 21.10 4.81 5.18
C VAL A 310 20.51 5.80 6.18
N GLU A 311 21.25 6.12 7.24
CA GLU A 311 20.74 6.96 8.35
C GLU A 311 20.40 8.40 7.93
N GLU A 312 21.11 8.97 6.96
CA GLU A 312 20.82 10.29 6.42
C GLU A 312 19.55 10.33 5.54
N LEU A 313 19.03 9.18 5.12
CA LEU A 313 17.90 9.04 4.23
C LEU A 313 16.70 8.46 4.98
N THR A 314 16.22 9.17 5.98
CA THR A 314 15.11 8.76 6.85
C THR A 314 14.00 9.81 6.90
N LEU A 315 12.81 9.34 7.21
CA LEU A 315 11.70 10.17 7.67
C LEU A 315 11.65 10.10 9.20
N ASP A 316 11.61 11.24 9.86
CA ASP A 316 11.54 11.32 11.30
C ASP A 316 10.21 10.78 11.83
N LYS A 317 10.20 10.34 13.09
CA LYS A 317 8.97 9.99 13.80
C LYS A 317 8.09 11.23 13.96
N TYR A 318 6.78 11.01 13.95
CA TYR A 318 5.83 12.10 14.21
C TYR A 318 4.61 11.65 15.00
N PHE A 319 3.97 12.61 15.66
CA PHE A 319 2.72 12.46 16.39
C PHE A 319 1.76 13.56 15.98
N VAL A 320 0.69 13.22 15.26
CA VAL A 320 -0.29 14.18 14.75
C VAL A 320 -1.67 13.90 15.32
N SER A 321 -2.41 14.94 15.65
CA SER A 321 -3.77 14.85 16.21
C SER A 321 -4.75 15.74 15.46
N ASN A 322 -5.95 15.19 15.21
CA ASN A 322 -7.06 15.90 14.59
C ASN A 322 -8.25 15.93 15.55
N LEU A 323 -8.87 17.10 15.70
CA LEU A 323 -10.05 17.31 16.52
C LEU A 323 -11.27 17.54 15.62
N ASN A 324 -12.32 16.75 15.82
CA ASN A 324 -13.61 16.96 15.18
C ASN A 324 -14.65 17.30 16.22
N LEU A 325 -15.42 18.36 15.96
CA LEU A 325 -16.55 18.79 16.78
C LEU A 325 -17.78 18.90 15.89
N ALA A 326 -18.92 18.46 16.36
CA ALA A 326 -20.18 18.64 15.67
C ALA A 326 -21.32 18.85 16.67
N TYR A 327 -22.28 19.66 16.27
CA TYR A 327 -23.52 19.82 17.01
C TYR A 327 -24.70 19.68 16.08
N THR A 328 -25.59 18.77 16.40
CA THR A 328 -26.80 18.48 15.64
C THR A 328 -28.03 18.89 16.43
N PHE A 329 -28.85 19.73 15.85
CA PHE A 329 -30.15 20.12 16.41
C PHE A 329 -31.26 19.93 15.39
N ARG A 330 -32.50 19.79 15.88
CA ARG A 330 -33.69 19.47 15.07
C ARG A 330 -34.75 20.56 15.17
N PRO A 331 -34.71 21.57 14.27
CA PRO A 331 -35.76 22.60 14.20
C PRO A 331 -37.06 21.96 13.70
N LYS A 332 -38.20 22.28 14.37
CA LYS A 332 -39.45 21.53 14.19
C LYS A 332 -40.32 21.98 12.99
N LYS A 333 -39.91 22.92 12.13
CA LYS A 333 -40.81 23.49 11.12
C LYS A 333 -40.48 23.17 9.67
N ILE A 334 -39.28 23.49 9.19
CA ILE A 334 -38.91 23.35 7.78
C ILE A 334 -37.78 22.36 7.59
N LEU A 335 -36.81 22.39 8.48
CA LEU A 335 -35.65 21.52 8.47
C LEU A 335 -35.81 20.39 9.49
N LYS A 336 -35.57 19.16 9.09
CA LYS A 336 -35.59 18.00 10.00
C LYS A 336 -34.36 18.03 10.92
N GLU A 337 -33.23 18.45 10.37
CA GLU A 337 -31.95 18.40 11.10
C GLU A 337 -30.98 19.44 10.54
N VAL A 338 -30.21 20.07 11.42
CA VAL A 338 -29.07 20.94 11.09
C VAL A 338 -27.90 20.48 11.89
N THR A 339 -26.79 20.22 11.20
CA THR A 339 -25.50 19.87 11.83
C THR A 339 -24.48 20.96 11.51
N LEU A 340 -23.89 21.52 12.56
CA LEU A 340 -22.73 22.40 12.48
C LEU A 340 -21.49 21.58 12.81
N GLY A 341 -20.53 21.52 11.91
CA GLY A 341 -19.31 20.74 12.10
C GLY A 341 -18.06 21.60 11.99
N PHE A 342 -17.05 21.23 12.75
CA PHE A 342 -15.77 21.92 12.83
C PHE A 342 -14.64 20.91 13.01
N THR A 343 -13.66 20.94 12.10
CA THR A 343 -12.50 20.04 12.15
C THR A 343 -11.24 20.86 12.22
N VAL A 344 -10.39 20.56 13.19
CA VAL A 344 -9.02 21.08 13.29
C VAL A 344 -8.08 19.96 12.93
N TYR A 345 -7.42 20.07 11.79
CA TYR A 345 -6.35 19.17 11.39
C TYR A 345 -5.04 19.62 12.01
N ASN A 346 -4.22 18.66 12.40
CA ASN A 346 -2.93 18.90 13.02
C ASN A 346 -3.04 19.91 14.19
N LEU A 347 -3.80 19.50 15.20
CA LEU A 347 -4.20 20.35 16.33
C LEU A 347 -3.01 20.99 17.06
N PHE A 348 -1.88 20.28 17.15
CA PHE A 348 -0.69 20.71 17.88
C PHE A 348 0.39 21.34 16.99
N ASN A 349 0.07 21.58 15.72
CA ASN A 349 0.98 22.15 14.73
C ASN A 349 2.32 21.41 14.64
N GLU A 350 2.25 20.08 14.57
CA GLU A 350 3.43 19.23 14.35
C GLU A 350 4.01 19.51 12.96
N GLU A 351 5.30 19.81 12.89
CA GLU A 351 6.03 19.91 11.63
C GLU A 351 6.59 18.55 11.28
N TYR A 352 6.09 17.93 10.21
CA TYR A 352 6.46 16.58 9.85
C TYR A 352 6.35 16.32 8.35
N GLU A 353 7.07 15.28 7.92
CA GLU A 353 6.99 14.69 6.59
C GLU A 353 6.53 13.24 6.70
N ASN A 354 5.58 12.85 5.87
CA ASN A 354 5.08 11.47 5.82
C ASN A 354 5.52 10.72 4.56
N ASN A 355 6.18 11.41 3.64
CA ASN A 355 6.72 10.86 2.41
C ASN A 355 7.95 11.63 1.96
N GLY A 356 8.71 11.01 1.06
CA GLY A 356 9.91 11.61 0.47
C GLY A 356 10.46 10.70 -0.63
N TRP A 357 11.55 11.13 -1.22
CA TRP A 357 12.35 10.34 -2.14
C TRP A 357 13.81 10.39 -1.72
N ALA A 358 14.57 9.39 -2.09
CA ALA A 358 15.99 9.31 -1.78
C ALA A 358 16.76 8.59 -2.89
N SER A 359 18.01 8.99 -3.07
CA SER A 359 18.94 8.33 -3.96
C SER A 359 20.36 8.44 -3.41
N SER A 360 21.24 7.56 -3.88
CA SER A 360 22.65 7.58 -3.56
C SER A 360 23.50 7.32 -4.81
N ASP A 361 24.65 7.93 -4.88
CA ASP A 361 25.66 7.68 -5.89
C ASP A 361 27.06 7.81 -5.29
N TYR A 362 28.10 7.65 -6.11
CA TYR A 362 29.45 8.01 -5.73
C TYR A 362 30.16 8.85 -6.83
N THR A 363 31.02 9.72 -6.40
CA THR A 363 31.86 10.54 -7.32
C THR A 363 33.30 10.09 -7.24
N ASP A 364 33.88 9.69 -8.37
CA ASP A 364 35.24 9.22 -8.57
C ASP A 364 35.58 7.91 -7.83
N THR A 365 35.38 7.86 -6.52
CA THR A 365 35.62 6.69 -5.67
C THR A 365 34.41 6.41 -4.76
N VAL A 366 34.23 5.15 -4.35
CA VAL A 366 33.09 4.70 -3.52
C VAL A 366 33.10 5.37 -2.15
N GLU A 367 34.24 5.76 -1.63
CA GLU A 367 34.37 6.49 -0.38
C GLU A 367 33.74 7.89 -0.47
N ASN A 368 33.64 8.46 -1.66
CA ASN A 368 32.98 9.72 -1.93
C ASN A 368 31.50 9.48 -2.33
N ARG A 369 30.78 8.84 -1.43
CA ARG A 369 29.34 8.57 -1.57
C ARG A 369 28.53 9.84 -1.28
N GLY A 370 27.60 10.18 -2.18
CA GLY A 370 26.55 11.17 -1.99
C GLY A 370 25.23 10.53 -1.61
N ASN A 371 24.50 11.12 -0.68
CA ASN A 371 23.14 10.75 -0.30
C ASN A 371 22.23 11.95 -0.49
N TYR A 372 21.15 11.79 -1.23
CA TYR A 372 20.25 12.87 -1.63
C TYR A 372 18.81 12.51 -1.24
N ALA A 373 18.10 13.46 -0.69
CA ALA A 373 16.71 13.30 -0.30
C ALA A 373 15.86 14.53 -0.62
N GLY A 374 14.61 14.29 -0.95
CA GLY A 374 13.57 15.31 -0.99
C GLY A 374 12.41 14.88 -0.11
N TYR A 375 11.79 15.82 0.56
CA TYR A 375 10.76 15.58 1.58
C TYR A 375 9.44 16.22 1.17
N ALA A 376 8.32 15.54 1.45
CA ALA A 376 6.98 16.05 1.29
C ALA A 376 6.45 16.58 2.64
N ALA A 377 6.66 17.86 2.88
CA ALA A 377 6.17 18.53 4.10
C ALA A 377 4.64 18.49 4.16
N GLN A 378 4.12 18.20 5.34
CA GLN A 378 2.69 18.19 5.60
C GLN A 378 2.21 19.56 6.11
N ALA A 379 0.92 19.82 5.91
CA ALA A 379 0.33 21.09 6.35
C ALA A 379 0.35 21.22 7.88
N GLY A 380 0.69 22.40 8.36
CA GLY A 380 0.48 22.79 9.76
C GLY A 380 -1.00 22.81 10.14
N THR A 381 -1.32 23.37 11.30
CA THR A 381 -2.71 23.46 11.78
C THR A 381 -3.59 24.16 10.75
N ASN A 382 -4.66 23.51 10.36
CA ASN A 382 -5.68 24.08 9.50
C ASN A 382 -7.08 23.69 9.96
N VAL A 383 -8.06 24.45 9.53
CA VAL A 383 -9.42 24.38 10.06
C VAL A 383 -10.43 24.31 8.93
N LEU A 384 -11.40 23.43 9.07
CA LEU A 384 -12.54 23.28 8.17
C LEU A 384 -13.84 23.38 8.95
N GLY A 385 -14.72 24.30 8.53
CA GLY A 385 -16.10 24.36 9.00
C GLY A 385 -17.08 23.81 7.96
N HIS A 386 -18.12 23.12 8.40
CA HIS A 386 -19.18 22.67 7.51
C HIS A 386 -20.56 22.79 8.15
N VAL A 387 -21.56 22.98 7.32
CA VAL A 387 -22.97 23.00 7.74
C VAL A 387 -23.74 22.02 6.86
N SER A 388 -24.50 21.14 7.48
CA SER A 388 -25.37 20.19 6.79
C SER A 388 -26.83 20.45 7.14
N PHE A 389 -27.68 20.45 6.14
CA PHE A 389 -29.13 20.60 6.28
C PHE A 389 -29.84 19.36 5.78
N ARG A 390 -30.80 18.85 6.57
CA ARG A 390 -31.71 17.77 6.17
C ARG A 390 -33.13 18.31 6.19
N PHE A 391 -33.81 18.20 5.05
CA PHE A 391 -35.19 18.63 4.83
C PHE A 391 -36.20 17.51 5.08
#